data_313c0316a2e2d8ed47dde717f11e64c2
#
_entry.id   313c0316a2e2d8ed47dde717f11e64c2
#
_cell.length_a   1.000
_cell.length_b   1.000
_cell.length_c   1.000
_cell.angle_alpha   90.00
_cell.angle_beta   90.00
_cell.angle_gamma   90.00
#
_symmetry.space_group_name_H-M   'P 1'
#
loop_
_entity.id
_entity.type
_entity.pdbx_description
1 polymer ?
#
loop_
_entity_poly.entity_id
_entity_poly.type
_entity_poly.pdbx_seq_one_letter_code
_entity_poly.pdbx_strand_id
1 'polypeptide(L)'
;MEETELKNLSSDSFILIVNIFDENSVNDATPAFVKKIIDALPFIVDDGTLNALISILVCVCPTFEQRSSEDNPVTAEFVSPDKEQFYKEKLLFLANRGSVYRLEKCMETIGVLLQNKKTVEMFNENDVDFVVDVAIRELGAPNKVQARIETLKVLNIILDHEPYWQYYRHRLVELDTLCEAQIMFEDEDKPYMAQELMQLSTLNHKLSIRAL
;
A
#
# COMPACT_ATOMS: atom_id res chain seq x y z
N MET A 1 11.78 11.54 -22.57
CA MET A 1 11.23 10.41 -23.35
C MET A 1 9.94 10.90 -23.95
N GLU A 2 9.79 10.84 -25.25
CA GLU A 2 8.57 11.30 -25.92
C GLU A 2 7.44 10.27 -25.72
N GLU A 3 6.20 10.70 -25.75
CA GLU A 3 4.99 9.86 -25.56
C GLU A 3 4.98 8.62 -26.49
N THR A 4 5.56 8.76 -27.68
CA THR A 4 5.70 7.71 -28.67
C THR A 4 6.70 6.63 -28.26
N GLU A 5 7.72 6.97 -27.48
CA GLU A 5 8.76 6.03 -27.02
C GLU A 5 8.24 5.12 -25.90
N LEU A 6 7.38 5.66 -25.01
CA LEU A 6 6.73 4.84 -23.97
C LEU A 6 5.81 3.76 -24.55
N LYS A 7 5.09 4.07 -25.63
CA LYS A 7 4.18 3.12 -26.31
C LYS A 7 4.89 1.94 -26.97
N ASN A 8 6.18 2.06 -27.24
CA ASN A 8 6.98 1.05 -27.96
C ASN A 8 7.86 0.19 -27.04
N LEU A 9 7.86 0.46 -25.72
CA LEU A 9 8.61 -0.36 -24.79
C LEU A 9 7.89 -1.72 -24.58
N SER A 10 8.65 -2.82 -24.64
CA SER A 10 8.10 -4.14 -24.32
C SER A 10 7.85 -4.29 -22.81
N SER A 11 6.95 -5.20 -22.42
CA SER A 11 6.70 -5.55 -21.02
C SER A 11 7.97 -5.86 -20.26
N ASP A 12 8.93 -6.55 -20.89
CA ASP A 12 10.21 -6.88 -20.28
C ASP A 12 11.05 -5.64 -19.97
N SER A 13 11.00 -4.64 -20.85
CA SER A 13 11.70 -3.35 -20.65
C SER A 13 11.12 -2.59 -19.47
N PHE A 14 9.78 -2.60 -19.27
CA PHE A 14 9.15 -1.99 -18.12
C PHE A 14 9.41 -2.74 -16.83
N ILE A 15 9.39 -4.07 -16.84
CA ILE A 15 9.78 -4.89 -15.69
C ILE A 15 11.23 -4.59 -15.30
N LEU A 16 12.12 -4.43 -16.28
CA LEU A 16 13.50 -4.04 -16.03
C LEU A 16 13.59 -2.64 -15.41
N ILE A 17 12.82 -1.66 -15.91
CA ILE A 17 12.76 -0.31 -15.33
C ILE A 17 12.27 -0.37 -13.88
N VAL A 18 11.20 -1.11 -13.58
CA VAL A 18 10.69 -1.28 -12.20
C VAL A 18 11.74 -1.92 -11.29
N ASN A 19 12.51 -2.89 -11.79
CA ASN A 19 13.56 -3.55 -11.01
C ASN A 19 14.81 -2.66 -10.81
N ILE A 20 15.07 -1.74 -11.75
CA ILE A 20 16.15 -0.75 -11.65
C ILE A 20 15.72 0.46 -10.80
N PHE A 21 14.41 0.70 -10.68
CA PHE A 21 13.84 1.77 -9.85
C PHE A 21 14.00 1.40 -8.37
N ASP A 22 15.22 1.57 -7.89
CA ASP A 22 15.56 1.35 -6.49
C ASP A 22 15.11 2.54 -5.60
N GLU A 23 15.31 2.42 -4.29
CA GLU A 23 14.93 3.47 -3.34
C GLU A 23 15.59 4.83 -3.62
N ASN A 24 16.79 4.84 -4.21
CA ASN A 24 17.49 6.07 -4.56
C ASN A 24 16.84 6.76 -5.76
N SER A 25 16.49 5.98 -6.79
CA SER A 25 15.82 6.47 -8.00
C SER A 25 14.42 7.03 -7.69
N VAL A 26 13.70 6.44 -6.73
CA VAL A 26 12.40 6.94 -6.25
C VAL A 26 12.51 8.33 -5.66
N ASN A 27 13.58 8.60 -4.91
CA ASN A 27 13.83 9.91 -4.31
C ASN A 27 14.10 11.01 -5.34
N ASP A 28 14.56 10.66 -6.54
CA ASP A 28 14.83 11.59 -7.63
C ASP A 28 13.62 11.79 -8.55
N ALA A 29 12.52 11.07 -8.33
CA ALA A 29 11.30 11.23 -9.10
C ALA A 29 10.76 12.67 -9.00
N THR A 30 10.49 13.26 -10.16
CA THR A 30 9.90 14.60 -10.24
C THR A 30 8.40 14.53 -10.52
N PRO A 31 7.60 15.54 -10.11
CA PRO A 31 6.19 15.61 -10.48
C PRO A 31 5.95 15.50 -11.99
N ALA A 32 6.85 16.07 -12.80
CA ALA A 32 6.77 16.00 -14.26
C ALA A 32 6.98 14.57 -14.79
N PHE A 33 7.86 13.77 -14.17
CA PHE A 33 8.06 12.38 -14.51
C PHE A 33 6.82 11.55 -14.15
N VAL A 34 6.28 11.71 -12.94
CA VAL A 34 5.07 11.04 -12.48
C VAL A 34 3.89 11.38 -13.40
N LYS A 35 3.72 12.65 -13.74
CA LYS A 35 2.66 13.07 -14.66
C LYS A 35 2.76 12.38 -16.03
N LYS A 36 3.96 12.23 -16.60
CA LYS A 36 4.14 11.49 -17.85
C LYS A 36 3.71 10.03 -17.77
N ILE A 37 3.98 9.37 -16.64
CA ILE A 37 3.50 8.00 -16.40
C ILE A 37 1.97 7.99 -16.37
N ILE A 38 1.36 8.87 -15.57
CA ILE A 38 -0.09 8.98 -15.43
C ILE A 38 -0.76 9.25 -16.78
N ASP A 39 -0.25 10.19 -17.55
CA ASP A 39 -0.78 10.54 -18.87
C ASP A 39 -0.64 9.38 -19.89
N ALA A 40 0.31 8.47 -19.70
CA ALA A 40 0.51 7.32 -20.58
C ALA A 40 -0.40 6.12 -20.23
N LEU A 41 -0.83 5.96 -18.96
CA LEU A 41 -1.61 4.79 -18.51
C LEU A 41 -2.85 4.47 -19.36
N PRO A 42 -3.68 5.45 -19.80
CA PRO A 42 -4.87 5.16 -20.60
C PRO A 42 -4.59 4.53 -21.97
N PHE A 43 -3.36 4.63 -22.46
CA PHE A 43 -2.94 4.12 -23.76
C PHE A 43 -2.24 2.77 -23.69
N ILE A 44 -2.01 2.23 -22.49
CA ILE A 44 -1.33 0.96 -22.29
C ILE A 44 -2.36 -0.17 -22.36
N VAL A 45 -2.17 -1.08 -23.30
CA VAL A 45 -3.05 -2.24 -23.54
C VAL A 45 -2.51 -3.49 -22.87
N ASP A 46 -1.18 -3.60 -22.71
CA ASP A 46 -0.54 -4.75 -22.11
C ASP A 46 -0.61 -4.69 -20.58
N ASP A 47 -1.23 -5.70 -19.96
CA ASP A 47 -1.40 -5.77 -18.50
C ASP A 47 -0.05 -5.81 -17.74
N GLY A 48 0.98 -6.42 -18.31
CA GLY A 48 2.32 -6.48 -17.68
C GLY A 48 2.93 -5.09 -17.59
N THR A 49 2.91 -4.34 -18.69
CA THR A 49 3.37 -2.95 -18.75
C THR A 49 2.56 -2.05 -17.83
N LEU A 50 1.24 -2.19 -17.84
CA LEU A 50 0.35 -1.43 -16.98
C LEU A 50 0.67 -1.66 -15.49
N ASN A 51 0.77 -2.90 -15.07
CA ASN A 51 1.13 -3.25 -13.69
C ASN A 51 2.51 -2.73 -13.30
N ALA A 52 3.48 -2.74 -14.22
CA ALA A 52 4.81 -2.18 -14.00
C ALA A 52 4.75 -0.66 -13.75
N LEU A 53 4.01 0.09 -14.56
CA LEU A 53 3.85 1.54 -14.39
C LEU A 53 3.11 1.88 -13.09
N ILE A 54 2.04 1.16 -12.75
CA ILE A 54 1.35 1.33 -11.47
C ILE A 54 2.28 1.02 -10.31
N SER A 55 3.14 0.00 -10.42
CA SER A 55 4.14 -0.31 -9.39
C SER A 55 5.13 0.84 -9.17
N ILE A 56 5.52 1.55 -10.24
CA ILE A 56 6.34 2.76 -10.10
C ILE A 56 5.57 3.84 -9.34
N LEU A 57 4.31 4.10 -9.69
CA LEU A 57 3.47 5.09 -8.99
C LEU A 57 3.31 4.75 -7.51
N VAL A 58 3.11 3.48 -7.19
CA VAL A 58 3.04 2.96 -5.82
C VAL A 58 4.35 3.22 -5.06
N CYS A 59 5.49 3.02 -5.70
CA CYS A 59 6.79 3.28 -5.06
C CYS A 59 7.04 4.78 -4.81
N VAL A 60 6.60 5.66 -5.70
CA VAL A 60 6.85 7.11 -5.57
C VAL A 60 5.82 7.84 -4.71
N CYS A 61 4.61 7.32 -4.58
CA CYS A 61 3.52 7.96 -3.84
C CYS A 61 3.90 8.35 -2.39
N PRO A 62 4.44 7.45 -1.57
CA PRO A 62 4.83 7.80 -0.21
C PRO A 62 5.94 8.85 -0.13
N THR A 63 6.84 8.87 -1.11
CA THR A 63 7.93 9.84 -1.18
C THR A 63 7.41 11.28 -1.39
N PHE A 64 6.37 11.42 -2.21
CA PHE A 64 5.72 12.73 -2.40
C PHE A 64 4.96 13.15 -1.15
N GLU A 65 4.31 12.24 -0.46
CA GLU A 65 3.61 12.53 0.80
C GLU A 65 4.57 13.06 1.87
N GLN A 66 5.75 12.49 1.98
CA GLN A 66 6.80 12.95 2.91
C GLN A 66 7.31 14.36 2.57
N ARG A 67 7.25 14.78 1.30
CA ARG A 67 7.70 16.11 0.86
C ARG A 67 6.60 17.17 0.99
N SER A 68 5.36 16.85 0.59
CA SER A 68 4.20 17.73 0.66
C SER A 68 2.92 16.94 0.38
N SER A 69 2.07 16.80 1.38
CA SER A 69 0.80 16.08 1.24
C SER A 69 -0.21 16.76 0.32
N GLU A 70 -0.10 18.09 0.12
CA GLU A 70 -1.07 18.86 -0.69
C GLU A 70 -0.84 18.69 -2.20
N ASP A 71 0.38 18.38 -2.62
CA ASP A 71 0.81 18.37 -4.02
C ASP A 71 1.24 16.98 -4.51
N ASN A 72 0.82 15.91 -3.84
CA ASN A 72 1.13 14.57 -4.28
C ASN A 72 0.39 14.24 -5.59
N PRO A 73 1.10 14.19 -6.75
CA PRO A 73 0.46 14.01 -8.05
C PRO A 73 -0.18 12.63 -8.19
N VAL A 74 0.33 11.62 -7.49
CA VAL A 74 -0.25 10.27 -7.48
C VAL A 74 -1.59 10.29 -6.77
N THR A 75 -1.65 10.88 -5.58
CA THR A 75 -2.90 11.02 -4.80
C THR A 75 -3.96 11.80 -5.59
N ALA A 76 -3.55 12.91 -6.26
CA ALA A 76 -4.46 13.69 -7.07
C ALA A 76 -5.08 12.88 -8.23
N GLU A 77 -4.30 11.99 -8.84
CA GLU A 77 -4.79 11.13 -9.93
C GLU A 77 -5.71 10.01 -9.42
N PHE A 78 -5.42 9.45 -8.25
CA PHE A 78 -6.26 8.42 -7.63
C PHE A 78 -7.69 8.92 -7.31
N VAL A 79 -7.90 10.22 -7.08
CA VAL A 79 -9.24 10.81 -6.87
C VAL A 79 -9.93 11.28 -8.14
N SER A 80 -9.34 11.05 -9.31
CA SER A 80 -9.98 11.41 -10.58
C SER A 80 -11.22 10.51 -10.81
N PRO A 81 -12.45 11.07 -10.92
CA PRO A 81 -13.68 10.28 -10.94
C PRO A 81 -13.73 9.21 -12.04
N ASP A 82 -13.06 9.47 -13.16
CA ASP A 82 -13.05 8.54 -14.31
C ASP A 82 -12.09 7.37 -14.12
N LYS A 83 -11.16 7.44 -13.15
CA LYS A 83 -10.04 6.50 -13.02
C LYS A 83 -9.90 5.91 -11.62
N GLU A 84 -10.56 6.48 -10.63
CA GLU A 84 -10.47 6.10 -9.21
C GLU A 84 -10.62 4.58 -9.02
N GLN A 85 -11.70 4.01 -9.53
CA GLN A 85 -11.98 2.58 -9.40
C GLN A 85 -10.89 1.72 -10.05
N PHE A 86 -10.43 2.11 -11.23
CA PHE A 86 -9.38 1.39 -11.96
C PHE A 86 -8.06 1.37 -11.19
N TYR A 87 -7.60 2.52 -10.69
CA TYR A 87 -6.34 2.58 -9.94
C TYR A 87 -6.42 1.84 -8.61
N LYS A 88 -7.54 1.97 -7.90
CA LYS A 88 -7.80 1.23 -6.68
C LYS A 88 -7.72 -0.28 -6.89
N GLU A 89 -8.42 -0.81 -7.89
CA GLU A 89 -8.41 -2.24 -8.22
C GLU A 89 -6.99 -2.73 -8.55
N LYS A 90 -6.21 -1.95 -9.29
CA LYS A 90 -4.83 -2.32 -9.62
C LYS A 90 -3.92 -2.27 -8.38
N LEU A 91 -4.07 -1.28 -7.50
CA LEU A 91 -3.32 -1.19 -6.25
C LEU A 91 -3.62 -2.40 -5.35
N LEU A 92 -4.89 -2.72 -5.15
CA LEU A 92 -5.30 -3.88 -4.35
C LEU A 92 -4.80 -5.20 -4.97
N PHE A 93 -4.86 -5.33 -6.29
CA PHE A 93 -4.30 -6.47 -7.00
C PHE A 93 -2.80 -6.62 -6.74
N LEU A 94 -2.03 -5.54 -6.80
CA LEU A 94 -0.58 -5.55 -6.52
C LEU A 94 -0.29 -5.91 -5.06
N ALA A 95 -1.04 -5.36 -4.12
CA ALA A 95 -0.93 -5.70 -2.70
C ALA A 95 -1.17 -7.20 -2.44
N ASN A 96 -2.11 -7.82 -3.16
CA ASN A 96 -2.39 -9.25 -3.02
C ASN A 96 -1.30 -10.15 -3.62
N ARG A 97 -0.58 -9.69 -4.64
CA ARG A 97 0.48 -10.48 -5.32
C ARG A 97 1.79 -10.56 -4.51
N GLY A 98 1.98 -9.70 -3.52
CA GLY A 98 3.06 -9.78 -2.52
C GLY A 98 4.47 -9.62 -3.10
N SER A 99 5.23 -10.70 -3.17
CA SER A 99 6.69 -10.71 -3.39
C SER A 99 7.19 -10.05 -4.69
N VAL A 100 6.39 -10.02 -5.73
CA VAL A 100 6.80 -9.49 -7.05
C VAL A 100 6.76 -7.95 -7.08
N TYR A 101 5.86 -7.33 -6.30
CA TYR A 101 5.52 -5.92 -6.44
C TYR A 101 5.77 -5.10 -5.16
N ARG A 102 6.73 -5.52 -4.34
CA ARG A 102 7.08 -4.77 -3.11
C ARG A 102 5.86 -4.47 -2.23
N LEU A 103 5.32 -5.49 -1.60
CA LEU A 103 4.14 -5.38 -0.73
C LEU A 103 4.26 -4.22 0.26
N GLU A 104 5.43 -3.99 0.83
CA GLU A 104 5.69 -2.87 1.74
C GLU A 104 5.29 -1.52 1.13
N LYS A 105 5.59 -1.30 -0.15
CA LYS A 105 5.23 -0.04 -0.85
C LYS A 105 3.75 0.04 -1.19
N CYS A 106 3.11 -1.08 -1.49
CA CYS A 106 1.66 -1.13 -1.67
C CYS A 106 0.95 -0.76 -0.37
N MET A 107 1.35 -1.35 0.77
CA MET A 107 0.75 -1.05 2.06
C MET A 107 1.03 0.39 2.50
N GLU A 108 2.26 0.89 2.30
CA GLU A 108 2.59 2.28 2.57
C GLU A 108 1.69 3.24 1.76
N THR A 109 1.49 2.97 0.46
CA THR A 109 0.60 3.76 -0.41
C THR A 109 -0.86 3.67 0.04
N ILE A 110 -1.36 2.48 0.39
CA ILE A 110 -2.70 2.32 0.94
C ILE A 110 -2.85 3.14 2.22
N GLY A 111 -1.83 3.13 3.10
CA GLY A 111 -1.82 3.96 4.30
C GLY A 111 -1.92 5.46 4.02
N VAL A 112 -1.17 5.97 3.04
CA VAL A 112 -1.24 7.36 2.57
C VAL A 112 -2.65 7.70 2.09
N LEU A 113 -3.24 6.84 1.25
CA LEU A 113 -4.58 7.06 0.70
C LEU A 113 -5.68 7.02 1.77
N LEU A 114 -5.58 6.13 2.74
CA LEU A 114 -6.54 6.03 3.85
C LEU A 114 -6.46 7.20 4.83
N GLN A 115 -5.30 7.83 4.98
CA GLN A 115 -5.13 9.01 5.84
C GLN A 115 -5.57 10.32 5.19
N ASN A 116 -5.63 10.37 3.86
CA ASN A 116 -5.98 11.58 3.13
C ASN A 116 -7.51 11.69 3.00
N LYS A 117 -8.07 12.83 3.47
CA LYS A 117 -9.51 13.10 3.46
C LYS A 117 -10.17 13.03 2.08
N LYS A 118 -9.41 13.26 1.00
CA LYS A 118 -9.93 13.22 -0.37
C LYS A 118 -9.98 11.80 -0.93
N THR A 119 -9.06 10.93 -0.48
CA THR A 119 -8.91 9.57 -1.02
C THR A 119 -9.52 8.50 -0.14
N VAL A 120 -9.75 8.76 1.14
CA VAL A 120 -10.32 7.76 2.06
C VAL A 120 -11.69 7.25 1.59
N GLU A 121 -12.52 8.13 1.03
CA GLU A 121 -13.86 7.79 0.54
C GLU A 121 -13.87 6.88 -0.71
N MET A 122 -12.74 6.75 -1.40
CA MET A 122 -12.63 5.83 -2.54
C MET A 122 -12.63 4.35 -2.11
N PHE A 123 -12.29 4.06 -0.85
CA PHE A 123 -12.30 2.69 -0.32
C PHE A 123 -13.68 2.38 0.27
N ASN A 124 -14.39 1.43 -0.35
CA ASN A 124 -15.61 0.89 0.21
C ASN A 124 -15.32 -0.23 1.21
N GLU A 125 -16.37 -0.77 1.85
CA GLU A 125 -16.26 -1.83 2.84
C GLU A 125 -15.52 -3.06 2.31
N ASN A 126 -15.84 -3.51 1.10
CA ASN A 126 -15.20 -4.70 0.51
C ASN A 126 -13.70 -4.47 0.23
N ASP A 127 -13.32 -3.24 -0.15
CA ASP A 127 -11.92 -2.90 -0.38
C ASP A 127 -11.14 -2.95 0.92
N VAL A 128 -11.71 -2.43 2.01
CA VAL A 128 -11.09 -2.47 3.34
C VAL A 128 -11.00 -3.89 3.87
N ASP A 129 -12.06 -4.72 3.71
CA ASP A 129 -12.02 -6.14 4.11
C ASP A 129 -10.92 -6.89 3.36
N PHE A 130 -10.77 -6.63 2.08
CA PHE A 130 -9.67 -7.17 1.29
C PHE A 130 -8.29 -6.76 1.82
N VAL A 131 -8.11 -5.49 2.20
CA VAL A 131 -6.86 -5.01 2.82
C VAL A 131 -6.61 -5.71 4.16
N VAL A 132 -7.65 -5.92 4.97
CA VAL A 132 -7.56 -6.67 6.22
C VAL A 132 -7.19 -8.14 5.97
N ASP A 133 -7.76 -8.79 4.95
CA ASP A 133 -7.37 -10.16 4.56
C ASP A 133 -5.89 -10.26 4.16
N VAL A 134 -5.41 -9.32 3.36
CA VAL A 134 -3.98 -9.24 3.01
C VAL A 134 -3.14 -9.06 4.28
N ALA A 135 -3.56 -8.18 5.18
CA ALA A 135 -2.85 -7.90 6.42
C ALA A 135 -2.77 -9.14 7.34
N ILE A 136 -3.87 -9.84 7.54
CA ILE A 136 -3.93 -11.08 8.34
C ILE A 136 -2.98 -12.14 7.76
N ARG A 137 -3.01 -12.35 6.45
CA ARG A 137 -2.11 -13.28 5.77
C ARG A 137 -0.63 -12.92 5.99
N GLU A 138 -0.29 -11.63 5.85
CA GLU A 138 1.09 -11.16 5.97
C GLU A 138 1.61 -11.22 7.41
N LEU A 139 0.78 -10.96 8.39
CA LEU A 139 1.12 -11.12 9.81
C LEU A 139 1.29 -12.59 10.19
N GLY A 140 0.53 -13.50 9.58
CA GLY A 140 0.64 -14.94 9.80
C GLY A 140 1.80 -15.64 9.07
N ALA A 141 2.52 -14.94 8.18
CA ALA A 141 3.58 -15.50 7.36
C ALA A 141 4.97 -14.99 7.77
N PRO A 142 6.06 -15.76 7.57
CA PRO A 142 7.43 -15.33 7.87
C PRO A 142 7.95 -14.36 6.79
N ASN A 143 7.33 -13.21 6.68
CA ASN A 143 7.63 -12.22 5.66
C ASN A 143 8.68 -11.19 6.11
N LYS A 144 9.06 -10.31 5.18
CA LYS A 144 10.00 -9.22 5.44
C LYS A 144 9.46 -8.32 6.55
N VAL A 145 10.32 -7.97 7.51
CA VAL A 145 9.98 -7.11 8.65
C VAL A 145 9.34 -5.80 8.19
N GLN A 146 9.86 -5.16 7.13
CA GLN A 146 9.31 -3.91 6.64
C GLN A 146 7.87 -4.04 6.11
N ALA A 147 7.56 -5.11 5.40
CA ALA A 147 6.20 -5.37 4.94
C ALA A 147 5.22 -5.53 6.11
N ARG A 148 5.65 -6.19 7.20
CA ARG A 148 4.84 -6.32 8.42
C ARG A 148 4.63 -4.98 9.12
N ILE A 149 5.67 -4.15 9.22
CA ILE A 149 5.56 -2.80 9.79
C ILE A 149 4.52 -1.97 9.04
N GLU A 150 4.60 -1.91 7.70
CA GLU A 150 3.64 -1.13 6.91
C GLU A 150 2.22 -1.71 7.00
N THR A 151 2.10 -3.04 7.05
CA THR A 151 0.83 -3.72 7.28
C THR A 151 0.20 -3.34 8.63
N LEU A 152 0.98 -3.34 9.70
CA LEU A 152 0.53 -2.92 11.03
C LEU A 152 0.12 -1.44 11.07
N LYS A 153 0.84 -0.57 10.37
CA LYS A 153 0.46 0.84 10.24
C LYS A 153 -0.90 0.99 9.56
N VAL A 154 -1.13 0.27 8.46
CA VAL A 154 -2.42 0.29 7.75
C VAL A 154 -3.55 -0.19 8.65
N LEU A 155 -3.38 -1.30 9.38
CA LEU A 155 -4.38 -1.76 10.35
C LEU A 155 -4.66 -0.73 11.45
N ASN A 156 -3.61 -0.07 11.96
CA ASN A 156 -3.76 1.00 12.93
C ASN A 156 -4.59 2.18 12.38
N ILE A 157 -4.41 2.53 11.09
CA ILE A 157 -5.18 3.57 10.41
C ILE A 157 -6.64 3.13 10.26
N ILE A 158 -6.88 1.91 9.78
CA ILE A 158 -8.24 1.36 9.61
C ILE A 158 -9.00 1.39 10.92
N LEU A 159 -8.36 1.00 12.03
CA LEU A 159 -8.98 1.02 13.34
C LEU A 159 -9.26 2.43 13.89
N ASP A 160 -8.63 3.47 13.37
CA ASP A 160 -8.95 4.85 13.75
C ASP A 160 -10.20 5.39 13.04
N HIS A 161 -10.61 4.78 11.94
CA HIS A 161 -11.81 5.17 11.20
C HIS A 161 -13.04 4.40 11.71
N GLU A 162 -13.90 5.08 12.49
CA GLU A 162 -15.09 4.48 13.10
C GLU A 162 -15.97 3.71 12.10
N PRO A 163 -16.28 4.21 10.89
CA PRO A 163 -17.05 3.46 9.93
C PRO A 163 -16.46 2.09 9.62
N TYR A 164 -15.15 2.00 9.46
CA TYR A 164 -14.49 0.76 9.06
C TYR A 164 -14.52 -0.30 10.16
N TRP A 165 -14.14 0.01 11.39
CA TRP A 165 -14.10 -1.00 12.44
C TRP A 165 -15.50 -1.46 12.88
N GLN A 166 -16.55 -0.70 12.68
CA GLN A 166 -17.93 -1.14 12.92
C GLN A 166 -18.34 -2.27 11.98
N TYR A 167 -17.97 -2.19 10.71
CA TYR A 167 -18.24 -3.23 9.72
C TYR A 167 -17.42 -4.50 9.96
N TYR A 168 -16.16 -4.36 10.41
CA TYR A 168 -15.22 -5.47 10.60
C TYR A 168 -15.12 -5.98 12.04
N ARG A 169 -16.11 -5.71 12.85
CA ARG A 169 -16.13 -6.16 14.25
C ARG A 169 -15.88 -7.66 14.41
N HIS A 170 -16.35 -8.47 13.48
CA HIS A 170 -16.12 -9.91 13.47
C HIS A 170 -14.66 -10.30 13.25
N ARG A 171 -13.86 -9.43 12.57
CA ARG A 171 -12.43 -9.65 12.32
C ARG A 171 -11.55 -9.19 13.49
N LEU A 172 -12.10 -8.40 14.41
CA LEU A 172 -11.30 -7.89 15.54
C LEU A 172 -10.76 -9.03 16.42
N VAL A 173 -11.54 -10.09 16.61
CA VAL A 173 -11.11 -11.26 17.40
C VAL A 173 -9.95 -12.00 16.71
N GLU A 174 -9.98 -12.13 15.39
CA GLU A 174 -8.91 -12.76 14.63
C GLU A 174 -7.63 -11.93 14.68
N LEU A 175 -7.75 -10.61 14.50
CA LEU A 175 -6.62 -9.67 14.62
C LEU A 175 -6.02 -9.67 16.02
N ASP A 176 -6.86 -9.69 17.06
CA ASP A 176 -6.44 -9.75 18.45
C ASP A 176 -5.63 -11.02 18.73
N THR A 177 -6.15 -12.18 18.32
CA THR A 177 -5.45 -13.46 18.43
C THR A 177 -4.10 -13.47 17.72
N LEU A 178 -4.04 -12.89 16.52
CA LEU A 178 -2.79 -12.78 15.75
C LEU A 178 -1.78 -11.83 16.43
N CYS A 179 -2.24 -10.70 16.95
CA CYS A 179 -1.38 -9.75 17.67
C CYS A 179 -0.82 -10.38 18.95
N GLU A 180 -1.65 -11.06 19.72
CA GLU A 180 -1.19 -11.78 20.93
C GLU A 180 -0.18 -12.87 20.59
N ALA A 181 -0.44 -13.66 19.54
CA ALA A 181 0.50 -14.67 19.08
C ALA A 181 1.85 -14.05 18.67
N GLN A 182 1.85 -12.96 17.93
CA GLN A 182 3.09 -12.27 17.52
C GLN A 182 3.88 -11.73 18.73
N ILE A 183 3.21 -11.23 19.75
CA ILE A 183 3.85 -10.73 20.98
C ILE A 183 4.41 -11.88 21.82
N MET A 184 3.70 -13.01 21.90
CA MET A 184 4.12 -14.17 22.69
C MET A 184 5.25 -14.98 22.05
N PHE A 185 5.33 -15.01 20.74
CA PHE A 185 6.33 -15.75 19.96
C PHE A 185 7.49 -14.86 19.51
N GLU A 186 7.84 -13.85 20.31
CA GLU A 186 9.07 -13.11 20.12
C GLU A 186 10.24 -14.10 20.22
N ASP A 187 10.81 -14.48 19.07
CA ASP A 187 11.94 -15.36 18.99
C ASP A 187 13.17 -14.62 19.48
N GLU A 188 13.80 -15.11 20.56
CA GLU A 188 15.00 -14.51 21.12
C GLU A 188 16.13 -14.36 20.07
N ASP A 189 16.14 -15.25 19.06
CA ASP A 189 17.12 -15.21 17.96
C ASP A 189 16.77 -14.19 16.87
N LYS A 190 15.53 -13.67 16.83
CA LYS A 190 15.06 -12.68 15.87
C LYS A 190 14.20 -11.62 16.55
N PRO A 191 14.80 -10.76 17.35
CA PRO A 191 14.04 -9.71 18.02
C PRO A 191 13.35 -8.83 16.98
N TYR A 192 12.07 -8.54 17.20
CA TYR A 192 11.34 -7.57 16.39
C TYR A 192 12.04 -6.21 16.45
N MET A 193 12.06 -5.52 15.32
CA MET A 193 12.51 -4.15 15.33
C MET A 193 11.63 -3.31 16.26
N ALA A 194 12.20 -2.37 16.97
CA ALA A 194 11.49 -1.52 17.92
C ALA A 194 10.25 -0.85 17.31
N GLN A 195 10.30 -0.52 16.03
CA GLN A 195 9.16 0.04 15.30
C GLN A 195 8.03 -0.96 15.11
N GLU A 196 8.33 -2.24 14.83
CA GLU A 196 7.34 -3.30 14.71
C GLU A 196 6.62 -3.54 16.04
N LEU A 197 7.38 -3.65 17.14
CA LEU A 197 6.81 -3.78 18.49
C LEU A 197 5.92 -2.60 18.86
N MET A 198 6.32 -1.39 18.50
CA MET A 198 5.51 -0.19 18.73
C MET A 198 4.16 -0.28 17.99
N GLN A 199 4.18 -0.71 16.72
CA GLN A 199 2.95 -0.84 15.93
C GLN A 199 2.06 -1.96 16.48
N LEU A 200 2.61 -3.11 16.86
CA LEU A 200 1.89 -4.21 17.51
C LEU A 200 1.24 -3.79 18.83
N SER A 201 1.98 -3.11 19.69
CA SER A 201 1.46 -2.62 20.97
C SER A 201 0.33 -1.61 20.76
N THR A 202 0.47 -0.72 19.79
CA THR A 202 -0.59 0.25 19.43
C THR A 202 -1.84 -0.46 18.93
N LEU A 203 -1.68 -1.45 18.05
CA LEU A 203 -2.79 -2.23 17.50
C LEU A 203 -3.51 -3.00 18.60
N ASN A 204 -2.77 -3.73 19.44
CA ASN A 204 -3.33 -4.48 20.56
C ASN A 204 -4.12 -3.58 21.53
N HIS A 205 -3.59 -2.40 21.84
CA HIS A 205 -4.31 -1.43 22.68
C HIS A 205 -5.63 -0.97 22.03
N LYS A 206 -5.63 -0.68 20.72
CA LYS A 206 -6.85 -0.29 19.99
C LYS A 206 -7.88 -1.43 19.96
N LEU A 207 -7.44 -2.65 19.74
CA LEU A 207 -8.31 -3.83 19.72
C LEU A 207 -8.97 -4.04 21.09
N SER A 208 -8.21 -3.97 22.17
CA SER A 208 -8.73 -4.15 23.54
C SER A 208 -9.79 -3.10 23.94
N ILE A 209 -9.66 -1.85 23.45
CA ILE A 209 -10.65 -0.80 23.69
C ILE A 209 -11.96 -1.06 22.90
N ARG A 210 -11.87 -1.65 21.72
CA ARG A 210 -13.01 -1.85 20.82
C ARG A 210 -13.71 -3.19 20.97
N ALA A 211 -13.09 -4.14 21.67
CA ALA A 211 -13.71 -5.39 22.05
C ALA A 211 -14.71 -5.27 23.22
N LEU A 212 -14.67 -4.14 23.95
CA LEU A 212 -15.62 -3.78 25.01
C LEU A 212 -16.87 -3.10 24.44
#